data_d85ac41cbbd19cc7c5688a2462f05bda
#
_entry.id   d85ac41cbbd19cc7c5688a2462f05bda
#
_cell.length_a   1.000
_cell.length_b   1.000
_cell.length_c   1.000
_cell.angle_alpha   90.00
_cell.angle_beta   90.00
_cell.angle_gamma   90.00
#
_symmetry.space_group_name_H-M   'P 1'
#
loop_
_entity.id
_entity.type
_entity.pdbx_description
1 polymer ?
#
loop_
_entity_poly.entity_id
_entity_poly.type
_entity_poly.pdbx_seq_one_letter_code
_entity_poly.pdbx_strand_id
1 'polypeptide(L)'
;MTDIVDELRWRGLVALTTDEETLRAALTAGPVTYYCGFDPTAPSLHVGNLVQLLTMRRLQDAGHQPLALVGGATGLIGDPSGRSAERQLNSTEIVAGWVERIKTQVSRYLSFEGPTAARVVNNLDWTGPMSAIDFLRDIGKHFRVNRMIAKEAVSARLASDAGISFTEFSYQILQGMDFLELYRRHGCILQFGGSDQWGNLT
;
A
#
# COMPACT_ATOMS: atom_id res chain seq x y z
N MET A 1 8.36 -14.37 24.78
CA MET A 1 8.60 -13.33 23.77
C MET A 1 7.50 -12.28 23.94
N THR A 2 7.84 -11.00 23.89
CA THR A 2 6.85 -9.92 23.93
C THR A 2 6.00 -10.03 22.67
N ASP A 3 4.67 -9.87 22.79
CA ASP A 3 3.75 -9.83 21.64
C ASP A 3 4.18 -8.71 20.70
N ILE A 4 4.31 -9.00 19.42
CA ILE A 4 4.77 -8.02 18.42
C ILE A 4 3.83 -6.81 18.35
N VAL A 5 2.52 -6.98 18.56
CA VAL A 5 1.55 -5.87 18.57
C VAL A 5 1.81 -4.95 19.76
N ASP A 6 2.16 -5.49 20.94
CA ASP A 6 2.52 -4.70 22.11
C ASP A 6 3.82 -3.92 21.89
N GLU A 7 4.82 -4.53 21.24
CA GLU A 7 6.04 -3.83 20.86
C GLU A 7 5.76 -2.66 19.91
N LEU A 8 4.96 -2.89 18.88
CA LEU A 8 4.59 -1.86 17.90
C LEU A 8 3.80 -0.73 18.57
N ARG A 9 2.88 -1.05 19.50
CA ARG A 9 2.13 -0.05 20.29
C ARG A 9 3.03 0.77 21.18
N TRP A 10 3.91 0.12 21.93
CA TRP A 10 4.87 0.81 22.80
C TRP A 10 5.74 1.81 22.03
N ARG A 11 6.04 1.51 20.76
CA ARG A 11 6.79 2.40 19.87
C ARG A 11 5.94 3.48 19.20
N GLY A 12 4.62 3.51 19.41
CA GLY A 12 3.72 4.45 18.74
C GLY A 12 3.50 4.14 17.26
N LEU A 13 3.74 2.90 16.82
CA LEU A 13 3.62 2.48 15.42
C LEU A 13 2.22 1.92 15.06
N VAL A 14 1.30 1.83 16.02
CA VAL A 14 -0.09 1.41 15.80
C VAL A 14 -1.02 2.56 16.16
N ALA A 15 -1.57 3.24 15.16
CA ALA A 15 -2.56 4.29 15.34
C ALA A 15 -3.99 3.71 15.29
N LEU A 16 -4.29 2.93 14.25
CA LEU A 16 -5.60 2.33 13.98
C LEU A 16 -5.44 0.87 13.55
N THR A 17 -6.41 0.05 13.87
CA THR A 17 -6.55 -1.31 13.35
C THR A 17 -8.02 -1.59 13.03
N THR A 18 -8.30 -2.46 12.06
CA THR A 18 -9.66 -2.89 11.74
C THR A 18 -10.25 -3.75 12.86
N ASP A 19 -9.44 -4.67 13.40
CA ASP A 19 -9.78 -5.52 14.52
C ASP A 19 -8.50 -6.00 15.21
N GLU A 20 -8.27 -5.58 16.45
CA GLU A 20 -7.04 -5.90 17.16
C GLU A 20 -6.96 -7.35 17.61
N GLU A 21 -8.08 -7.91 18.06
CA GLU A 21 -8.13 -9.29 18.55
C GLU A 21 -7.81 -10.27 17.42
N THR A 22 -8.43 -10.06 16.26
CA THR A 22 -8.16 -10.84 15.05
C THR A 22 -6.71 -10.66 14.58
N LEU A 23 -6.16 -9.45 14.63
CA LEU A 23 -4.76 -9.18 14.28
C LEU A 23 -3.80 -9.95 15.20
N ARG A 24 -4.00 -9.88 16.52
CA ARG A 24 -3.16 -10.60 17.48
C ARG A 24 -3.26 -12.11 17.30
N ALA A 25 -4.47 -12.63 17.12
CA ALA A 25 -4.68 -14.05 16.87
C ALA A 25 -3.95 -14.52 15.62
N ALA A 26 -4.03 -13.78 14.51
CA ALA A 26 -3.35 -14.11 13.27
C ALA A 26 -1.83 -14.11 13.42
N LEU A 27 -1.24 -13.08 14.04
CA LEU A 27 0.21 -12.95 14.23
C LEU A 27 0.76 -13.98 15.24
N THR A 28 -0.06 -14.49 16.15
CA THR A 28 0.34 -15.52 17.11
C THR A 28 0.20 -16.93 16.56
N ALA A 29 -0.76 -17.17 15.66
CA ALA A 29 -1.04 -18.49 15.10
C ALA A 29 0.08 -19.04 14.19
N GLY A 30 0.92 -18.18 13.63
CA GLY A 30 2.03 -18.56 12.76
C GLY A 30 2.50 -17.45 11.83
N PRO A 31 3.38 -17.78 10.85
CA PRO A 31 3.86 -16.80 9.89
C PRO A 31 2.73 -16.20 9.05
N VAL A 32 2.64 -14.87 9.03
CA VAL A 32 1.68 -14.11 8.23
C VAL A 32 2.43 -13.42 7.08
N THR A 33 1.90 -13.54 5.86
CA THR A 33 2.34 -12.71 4.74
C THR A 33 1.61 -11.37 4.81
N TYR A 34 2.37 -10.27 4.81
CA TYR A 34 1.86 -8.92 4.92
C TYR A 34 2.52 -7.99 3.90
N TYR A 35 1.87 -6.85 3.58
CA TYR A 35 2.48 -5.87 2.68
C TYR A 35 2.38 -4.43 3.17
N CYS A 36 3.28 -3.62 2.66
CA CYS A 36 3.20 -2.17 2.65
C CYS A 36 3.56 -1.64 1.26
N GLY A 37 2.82 -0.63 0.80
CA GLY A 37 2.99 -0.01 -0.52
C GLY A 37 3.90 1.21 -0.49
N PHE A 38 4.67 1.38 -1.56
CA PHE A 38 5.59 2.50 -1.79
C PHE A 38 5.43 3.02 -3.20
N ASP A 39 4.70 4.12 -3.36
CA ASP A 39 4.53 4.76 -4.66
C ASP A 39 5.78 5.54 -5.08
N PRO A 40 6.26 5.35 -6.30
CA PRO A 40 7.39 6.07 -6.87
C PRO A 40 6.98 7.50 -7.28
N THR A 41 6.77 8.37 -6.29
CA THR A 41 6.41 9.78 -6.50
C THR A 41 7.61 10.70 -6.53
N ALA A 42 8.80 10.17 -6.25
CA ALA A 42 10.10 10.83 -6.25
C ALA A 42 11.21 9.79 -6.46
N PRO A 43 12.45 10.23 -6.81
CA PRO A 43 13.57 9.31 -7.03
C PRO A 43 14.09 8.64 -5.76
N SER A 44 13.58 9.00 -4.58
CA SER A 44 13.95 8.39 -3.30
C SER A 44 12.78 8.38 -2.31
N LEU A 45 12.80 7.42 -1.40
CA LEU A 45 11.93 7.36 -0.24
C LEU A 45 12.29 8.50 0.75
N HIS A 46 11.30 8.92 1.53
CA HIS A 46 11.45 9.91 2.59
C HIS A 46 11.32 9.27 4.00
N VAL A 47 11.49 10.09 5.05
CA VAL A 47 11.49 9.60 6.43
C VAL A 47 10.17 8.91 6.84
N GLY A 48 9.04 9.30 6.30
CA GLY A 48 7.75 8.62 6.53
C GLY A 48 7.77 7.17 6.01
N ASN A 49 8.38 6.94 4.84
CA ASN A 49 8.55 5.57 4.31
C ASN A 49 9.56 4.76 5.15
N LEU A 50 10.56 5.41 5.75
CA LEU A 50 11.50 4.74 6.64
C LEU A 50 10.80 4.16 7.87
N VAL A 51 9.84 4.88 8.47
CA VAL A 51 9.03 4.37 9.58
C VAL A 51 8.28 3.10 9.17
N GLN A 52 7.70 3.08 7.98
CA GLN A 52 7.01 1.91 7.43
C GLN A 52 7.98 0.73 7.21
N LEU A 53 9.16 0.97 6.63
CA LEU A 53 10.19 -0.06 6.41
C LEU A 53 10.71 -0.65 7.73
N LEU A 54 10.91 0.18 8.76
CA LEU A 54 11.30 -0.28 10.08
C LEU A 54 10.18 -1.09 10.75
N THR A 55 8.92 -0.76 10.53
CA THR A 55 7.78 -1.57 10.97
C THR A 55 7.74 -2.91 10.24
N MET A 56 7.94 -2.92 8.93
CA MET A 56 8.09 -4.16 8.14
C MET A 56 9.22 -5.03 8.70
N ARG A 57 10.38 -4.44 8.96
CA ARG A 57 11.53 -5.18 9.51
C ARG A 57 11.21 -5.83 10.86
N ARG A 58 10.49 -5.14 11.76
CA ARG A 58 10.10 -5.71 13.06
C ARG A 58 9.17 -6.89 12.92
N LEU A 59 8.18 -6.80 12.04
CA LEU A 59 7.30 -7.94 11.73
C LEU A 59 8.08 -9.09 11.09
N GLN A 60 9.06 -8.81 10.23
CA GLN A 60 9.94 -9.83 9.65
C GLN A 60 10.78 -10.53 10.72
N ASP A 61 11.39 -9.78 11.62
CA ASP A 61 12.19 -10.32 12.74
C ASP A 61 11.32 -11.13 13.74
N ALA A 62 10.02 -10.82 13.81
CA ALA A 62 9.03 -11.60 14.56
C ALA A 62 8.57 -12.89 13.85
N GLY A 63 9.05 -13.17 12.64
CA GLY A 63 8.77 -14.41 11.91
C GLY A 63 7.71 -14.29 10.81
N HIS A 64 7.28 -13.08 10.45
CA HIS A 64 6.30 -12.85 9.41
C HIS A 64 6.95 -12.47 8.07
N GLN A 65 6.25 -12.68 6.95
CA GLN A 65 6.80 -12.58 5.60
C GLN A 65 6.43 -11.27 4.91
N PRO A 66 7.37 -10.33 4.68
CA PRO A 66 7.10 -9.04 4.08
C PRO A 66 7.00 -9.10 2.55
N LEU A 67 6.00 -8.40 2.00
CA LEU A 67 5.92 -8.00 0.61
C LEU A 67 6.06 -6.47 0.54
N ALA A 68 7.13 -5.97 -0.06
CA ALA A 68 7.27 -4.56 -0.36
C ALA A 68 6.66 -4.31 -1.74
N LEU A 69 5.47 -3.71 -1.78
CA LEU A 69 4.78 -3.37 -3.02
C LEU A 69 5.31 -2.04 -3.55
N VAL A 70 5.90 -2.04 -4.73
CA VAL A 70 6.26 -0.80 -5.43
C VAL A 70 5.16 -0.46 -6.43
N GLY A 71 4.64 0.76 -6.33
CA GLY A 71 3.50 1.23 -7.09
C GLY A 71 3.85 1.65 -8.52
N GLY A 72 4.28 0.73 -9.38
CA GLY A 72 4.56 1.04 -10.78
C GLY A 72 3.33 1.50 -11.56
N ALA A 73 2.15 0.96 -11.25
CA ALA A 73 0.87 1.41 -11.81
C ALA A 73 0.30 2.61 -11.04
N THR A 74 0.21 2.50 -9.72
CA THR A 74 -0.35 3.57 -8.87
C THR A 74 0.47 4.85 -8.89
N GLY A 75 1.79 4.75 -9.08
CA GLY A 75 2.68 5.90 -9.28
C GLY A 75 2.43 6.69 -10.58
N LEU A 76 1.81 6.07 -11.58
CA LEU A 76 1.37 6.74 -12.82
C LEU A 76 0.03 7.49 -12.63
N ILE A 77 -0.76 7.12 -11.65
CA ILE A 77 -2.09 7.69 -11.36
C ILE A 77 -2.01 8.79 -10.30
N GLY A 78 -1.33 8.53 -9.20
CA GLY A 78 -1.15 9.46 -8.08
C GLY A 78 -2.22 9.35 -7.00
N ASP A 79 -1.77 9.11 -5.77
CA ASP A 79 -2.63 9.07 -4.57
C ASP A 79 -3.09 10.48 -4.19
N PRO A 80 -4.42 10.74 -4.06
CA PRO A 80 -4.95 12.03 -3.61
C PRO A 80 -4.79 12.25 -2.11
N SER A 81 -4.48 11.23 -1.29
CA SER A 81 -4.43 11.31 0.17
C SER A 81 -3.44 12.36 0.67
N GLY A 82 -3.87 13.18 1.63
CA GLY A 82 -3.04 14.21 2.26
C GLY A 82 -2.66 15.37 1.35
N ARG A 83 -3.37 15.59 0.22
CA ARG A 83 -3.06 16.67 -0.74
C ARG A 83 -4.26 17.52 -1.07
N SER A 84 -4.00 18.81 -1.25
CA SER A 84 -4.99 19.82 -1.65
C SER A 84 -5.04 20.07 -3.17
N ALA A 85 -4.01 19.62 -3.92
CA ALA A 85 -3.90 19.83 -5.36
C ALA A 85 -3.62 18.51 -6.08
N GLU A 86 -4.02 18.43 -7.36
CA GLU A 86 -3.77 17.28 -8.23
C GLU A 86 -2.28 17.03 -8.44
N ARG A 87 -1.89 15.75 -8.51
CA ARG A 87 -0.51 15.38 -8.80
C ARG A 87 -0.18 15.61 -10.27
N GLN A 88 1.01 16.12 -10.52
CA GLN A 88 1.57 16.10 -11.85
C GLN A 88 1.90 14.65 -12.24
N LEU A 89 1.35 14.19 -13.36
CA LEU A 89 1.62 12.86 -13.88
C LEU A 89 3.02 12.81 -14.48
N ASN A 90 3.79 11.81 -14.07
CA ASN A 90 5.13 11.56 -14.63
C ASN A 90 5.03 10.57 -15.80
N SER A 91 6.01 10.60 -16.71
CA SER A 91 6.06 9.61 -17.78
C SER A 91 6.37 8.21 -17.26
N THR A 92 5.98 7.20 -18.03
CA THR A 92 6.21 5.78 -17.69
C THR A 92 7.70 5.49 -17.46
N GLU A 93 8.59 6.11 -18.25
CA GLU A 93 10.04 5.93 -18.17
C GLU A 93 10.60 6.49 -16.85
N ILE A 94 10.12 7.67 -16.44
CA ILE A 94 10.51 8.30 -15.16
C ILE A 94 10.08 7.43 -14.00
N VAL A 95 8.82 6.99 -13.98
CA VAL A 95 8.27 6.13 -12.93
C VAL A 95 9.03 4.80 -12.89
N ALA A 96 9.29 4.15 -14.02
CA ALA A 96 10.07 2.92 -14.08
C ALA A 96 11.48 3.09 -13.49
N GLY A 97 12.16 4.19 -13.80
CA GLY A 97 13.46 4.51 -13.21
C GLY A 97 13.41 4.70 -11.68
N TRP A 98 12.35 5.30 -11.16
CA TRP A 98 12.16 5.46 -9.72
C TRP A 98 11.79 4.14 -9.02
N VAL A 99 11.01 3.27 -9.67
CA VAL A 99 10.72 1.91 -9.19
C VAL A 99 12.01 1.16 -8.85
N GLU A 100 12.99 1.16 -9.77
CA GLU A 100 14.27 0.47 -9.54
C GLU A 100 15.10 1.08 -8.40
N ARG A 101 15.05 2.40 -8.25
CA ARG A 101 15.71 3.09 -7.13
C ARG A 101 15.06 2.74 -5.79
N ILE A 102 13.73 2.70 -5.74
CA ILE A 102 12.97 2.33 -4.53
C ILE A 102 13.25 0.87 -4.15
N LYS A 103 13.24 -0.06 -5.11
CA LYS A 103 13.64 -1.46 -4.86
C LYS A 103 15.01 -1.55 -4.18
N THR A 104 15.99 -0.81 -4.71
CA THR A 104 17.34 -0.77 -4.13
C THR A 104 17.36 -0.20 -2.70
N GLN A 105 16.54 0.82 -2.42
CA GLN A 105 16.45 1.40 -1.07
C GLN A 105 15.77 0.45 -0.08
N VAL A 106 14.64 -0.15 -0.46
CA VAL A 106 13.91 -1.14 0.35
C VAL A 106 14.80 -2.32 0.73
N SER A 107 15.64 -2.79 -0.23
CA SER A 107 16.54 -3.93 -0.02
C SER A 107 17.58 -3.71 1.06
N ARG A 108 17.80 -2.48 1.51
CA ARG A 108 18.72 -2.18 2.62
C ARG A 108 18.13 -2.41 4.00
N TYR A 109 16.81 -2.49 4.11
CA TYR A 109 16.10 -2.56 5.38
C TYR A 109 15.51 -3.93 5.67
N LEU A 110 15.19 -4.70 4.65
CA LEU A 110 14.58 -6.03 4.77
C LEU A 110 15.62 -7.13 4.48
N SER A 111 15.41 -8.31 5.05
CA SER A 111 16.19 -9.50 4.71
C SER A 111 15.53 -10.21 3.52
N PHE A 112 16.33 -10.57 2.52
CA PHE A 112 15.92 -11.31 1.33
C PHE A 112 16.37 -12.77 1.35
N GLU A 113 16.82 -13.23 2.53
CA GLU A 113 17.29 -14.59 2.76
C GLU A 113 16.55 -15.21 3.95
N GLY A 114 16.57 -16.55 4.00
CA GLY A 114 15.96 -17.32 5.09
C GLY A 114 14.46 -17.55 4.96
N PRO A 115 13.82 -18.10 6.00
CA PRO A 115 12.42 -18.55 5.96
C PRO A 115 11.42 -17.39 5.84
N THR A 116 11.78 -16.20 6.29
CA THR A 116 10.97 -14.97 6.22
C THR A 116 11.46 -14.00 5.15
N ALA A 117 12.14 -14.50 4.12
CA ALA A 117 12.70 -13.68 3.06
C ALA A 117 11.67 -12.72 2.47
N ALA A 118 12.01 -11.44 2.40
CA ALA A 118 11.18 -10.41 1.79
C ALA A 118 11.05 -10.64 0.27
N ARG A 119 9.99 -10.12 -0.30
CA ARG A 119 9.82 -10.02 -1.75
C ARG A 119 9.46 -8.58 -2.12
N VAL A 120 10.05 -8.09 -3.19
CA VAL A 120 9.61 -6.84 -3.83
C VAL A 120 8.70 -7.21 -4.98
N VAL A 121 7.51 -6.64 -5.01
CA VAL A 121 6.49 -6.85 -6.04
C VAL A 121 6.10 -5.52 -6.67
N ASN A 122 5.67 -5.54 -7.93
CA ASN A 122 5.28 -4.34 -8.66
C ASN A 122 3.82 -4.49 -9.12
N ASN A 123 2.94 -3.56 -8.74
CA ASN A 123 1.54 -3.63 -9.14
C ASN A 123 1.32 -3.42 -10.66
N LEU A 124 2.30 -2.95 -11.39
CA LEU A 124 2.24 -2.89 -12.85
C LEU A 124 2.15 -4.28 -13.49
N ASP A 125 2.67 -5.32 -12.81
CA ASP A 125 2.69 -6.69 -13.32
C ASP A 125 1.29 -7.30 -13.48
N TRP A 126 0.30 -6.83 -12.74
CA TRP A 126 -1.10 -7.25 -12.86
C TRP A 126 -2.03 -6.18 -13.40
N THR A 127 -1.70 -4.91 -13.20
CA THR A 127 -2.52 -3.81 -13.69
C THR A 127 -2.25 -3.53 -15.17
N GLY A 128 -0.98 -3.59 -15.60
CA GLY A 128 -0.58 -3.27 -16.97
C GLY A 128 -1.24 -4.12 -18.05
N PRO A 129 -1.36 -5.46 -17.88
CA PRO A 129 -2.02 -6.33 -18.87
C PRO A 129 -3.54 -6.22 -18.88
N MET A 130 -4.18 -5.61 -17.84
CA MET A 130 -5.63 -5.56 -17.70
C MET A 130 -6.23 -4.54 -18.67
N SER A 131 -7.26 -4.95 -19.43
CA SER A 131 -7.99 -4.00 -20.27
C SER A 131 -8.87 -3.07 -19.41
N ALA A 132 -9.18 -1.88 -19.93
CA ALA A 132 -10.09 -0.95 -19.26
C ALA A 132 -11.48 -1.57 -19.04
N ILE A 133 -11.94 -2.42 -19.94
CA ILE A 133 -13.24 -3.11 -19.81
C ILE A 133 -13.19 -4.15 -18.69
N ASP A 134 -12.13 -4.95 -18.62
CA ASP A 134 -11.98 -5.95 -17.56
C ASP A 134 -11.85 -5.28 -16.19
N PHE A 135 -11.08 -4.20 -16.10
CA PHE A 135 -10.96 -3.40 -14.88
C PHE A 135 -12.32 -2.88 -14.38
N LEU A 136 -13.11 -2.27 -15.26
CA LEU A 136 -14.43 -1.74 -14.90
C LEU A 136 -15.43 -2.85 -14.56
N ARG A 137 -15.47 -3.92 -15.37
CA ARG A 137 -16.42 -5.02 -15.22
C ARG A 137 -16.12 -5.91 -14.02
N ASP A 138 -14.86 -6.30 -13.83
CA ASP A 138 -14.50 -7.36 -12.88
C ASP A 138 -14.03 -6.80 -11.53
N ILE A 139 -13.43 -5.61 -11.51
CA ILE A 139 -12.98 -4.93 -10.29
C ILE A 139 -13.93 -3.81 -9.91
N GLY A 140 -14.22 -2.89 -10.82
CA GLY A 140 -15.03 -1.69 -10.56
C GLY A 140 -16.42 -2.00 -10.01
N LYS A 141 -17.06 -3.10 -10.44
CA LYS A 141 -18.39 -3.53 -9.95
C LYS A 141 -18.47 -3.74 -8.43
N HIS A 142 -17.34 -3.99 -7.77
CA HIS A 142 -17.29 -4.21 -6.32
C HIS A 142 -17.19 -2.90 -5.52
N PHE A 143 -16.89 -1.78 -6.17
CA PHE A 143 -16.74 -0.47 -5.55
C PHE A 143 -18.02 0.36 -5.71
N ARG A 144 -18.52 0.89 -4.58
CA ARG A 144 -19.72 1.73 -4.58
C ARG A 144 -19.32 3.20 -4.54
N VAL A 145 -19.68 3.96 -5.58
CA VAL A 145 -19.32 5.37 -5.75
C VAL A 145 -19.71 6.22 -4.52
N ASN A 146 -20.89 5.99 -3.94
CA ASN A 146 -21.32 6.70 -2.72
C ASN A 146 -20.41 6.45 -1.51
N ARG A 147 -19.82 5.25 -1.39
CA ARG A 147 -18.83 4.96 -0.34
C ARG A 147 -17.48 5.60 -0.66
N MET A 148 -17.09 5.58 -1.93
CA MET A 148 -15.84 6.18 -2.38
C MET A 148 -15.84 7.71 -2.16
N ILE A 149 -16.94 8.39 -2.48
CA ILE A 149 -17.11 9.83 -2.28
C ILE A 149 -17.08 10.20 -0.79
N ALA A 150 -17.58 9.35 0.09
CA ALA A 150 -17.65 9.60 1.52
C ALA A 150 -16.27 9.52 2.23
N LYS A 151 -15.23 9.00 1.56
CA LYS A 151 -13.89 8.94 2.14
C LYS A 151 -13.31 10.35 2.31
N GLU A 152 -12.67 10.62 3.44
CA GLU A 152 -12.21 11.95 3.84
C GLU A 152 -11.36 12.64 2.76
N ALA A 153 -10.37 11.95 2.22
CA ALA A 153 -9.49 12.48 1.17
C ALA A 153 -10.26 12.91 -0.09
N VAL A 154 -11.30 12.12 -0.48
CA VAL A 154 -12.12 12.41 -1.66
C VAL A 154 -13.11 13.55 -1.36
N SER A 155 -13.82 13.49 -0.23
CA SER A 155 -14.80 14.52 0.14
C SER A 155 -14.17 15.91 0.32
N ALA A 156 -12.97 15.97 0.91
CA ALA A 156 -12.22 17.22 1.04
C ALA A 156 -11.86 17.83 -0.33
N ARG A 157 -11.45 16.99 -1.29
CA ARG A 157 -11.13 17.43 -2.65
C ARG A 157 -12.39 17.87 -3.42
N LEU A 158 -13.50 17.15 -3.31
CA LEU A 158 -14.77 17.53 -3.92
C LEU A 158 -15.32 18.86 -3.40
N ALA A 159 -15.03 19.22 -2.14
CA ALA A 159 -15.41 20.49 -1.54
C ALA A 159 -14.48 21.64 -1.91
N SER A 160 -13.35 21.39 -2.56
CA SER A 160 -12.41 22.41 -3.03
C SER A 160 -12.74 22.90 -4.44
N ASP A 161 -12.32 24.12 -4.77
CA ASP A 161 -12.50 24.70 -6.12
C ASP A 161 -11.81 23.87 -7.22
N ALA A 162 -10.72 23.17 -6.89
CA ALA A 162 -9.96 22.34 -7.82
C ALA A 162 -10.67 21.02 -8.15
N GLY A 163 -11.52 20.52 -7.24
CA GLY A 163 -12.16 19.21 -7.40
C GLY A 163 -11.17 18.04 -7.36
N ILE A 164 -11.61 16.90 -7.88
CA ILE A 164 -10.80 15.68 -8.03
C ILE A 164 -10.97 15.11 -9.44
N SER A 165 -9.88 14.77 -10.11
CA SER A 165 -9.97 14.10 -11.41
C SER A 165 -10.44 12.65 -11.26
N PHE A 166 -11.03 12.08 -12.33
CA PHE A 166 -11.39 10.67 -12.33
C PHE A 166 -10.16 9.77 -12.15
N THR A 167 -9.01 10.20 -12.63
CA THR A 167 -7.73 9.51 -12.46
C THR A 167 -7.39 9.35 -10.97
N GLU A 168 -7.32 10.45 -10.22
CA GLU A 168 -7.07 10.40 -8.77
C GLU A 168 -8.20 9.69 -8.00
N PHE A 169 -9.47 9.89 -8.40
CA PHE A 169 -10.61 9.21 -7.79
C PHE A 169 -10.53 7.68 -7.91
N SER A 170 -10.04 7.19 -9.05
CA SER A 170 -9.91 5.75 -9.31
C SER A 170 -8.75 5.08 -8.54
N TYR A 171 -7.84 5.84 -7.94
CA TYR A 171 -6.69 5.31 -7.20
C TYR A 171 -7.09 4.28 -6.14
N GLN A 172 -8.15 4.54 -5.37
CA GLN A 172 -8.62 3.63 -4.33
C GLN A 172 -9.08 2.26 -4.87
N ILE A 173 -9.52 2.20 -6.14
CA ILE A 173 -9.87 0.92 -6.79
C ILE A 173 -8.62 0.11 -7.10
N LEU A 174 -7.56 0.77 -7.57
CA LEU A 174 -6.26 0.14 -7.86
C LEU A 174 -5.64 -0.43 -6.59
N GLN A 175 -5.63 0.33 -5.51
CA GLN A 175 -5.08 -0.12 -4.23
C GLN A 175 -5.89 -1.29 -3.63
N GLY A 176 -7.22 -1.28 -3.75
CA GLY A 176 -8.05 -2.41 -3.35
C GLY A 176 -7.80 -3.66 -4.19
N MET A 177 -7.57 -3.49 -5.51
CA MET A 177 -7.17 -4.58 -6.40
C MET A 177 -5.78 -5.12 -6.04
N ASP A 178 -4.84 -4.27 -5.65
CA ASP A 178 -3.50 -4.69 -5.23
C ASP A 178 -3.58 -5.68 -4.06
N PHE A 179 -4.39 -5.39 -3.03
CA PHE A 179 -4.53 -6.32 -1.91
C PHE A 179 -5.13 -7.66 -2.35
N LEU A 180 -6.13 -7.65 -3.24
CA LEU A 180 -6.71 -8.88 -3.80
C LEU A 180 -5.67 -9.70 -4.57
N GLU A 181 -4.86 -9.06 -5.42
CA GLU A 181 -3.83 -9.75 -6.20
C GLU A 181 -2.68 -10.28 -5.32
N LEU A 182 -2.30 -9.54 -4.29
CA LEU A 182 -1.32 -10.00 -3.30
C LEU A 182 -1.85 -11.20 -2.50
N TYR A 183 -3.14 -11.20 -2.15
CA TYR A 183 -3.76 -12.38 -1.54
C TYR A 183 -3.74 -13.59 -2.47
N ARG A 184 -4.15 -13.43 -3.72
CA ARG A 184 -4.23 -14.51 -4.70
C ARG A 184 -2.86 -15.09 -5.05
N ARG A 185 -1.85 -14.24 -5.20
CA ARG A 185 -0.51 -14.63 -5.68
C ARG A 185 0.44 -15.06 -4.56
N HIS A 186 0.25 -14.49 -3.36
CA HIS A 186 1.22 -14.62 -2.27
C HIS A 186 0.60 -15.01 -0.92
N GLY A 187 -0.73 -15.21 -0.84
CA GLY A 187 -1.41 -15.47 0.42
C GLY A 187 -1.33 -14.32 1.43
N CYS A 188 -1.20 -13.08 0.94
CA CYS A 188 -1.09 -11.89 1.78
C CYS A 188 -2.43 -11.60 2.46
N ILE A 189 -2.47 -11.61 3.78
CA ILE A 189 -3.70 -11.41 4.58
C ILE A 189 -3.66 -10.16 5.46
N LEU A 190 -2.55 -9.45 5.51
CA LEU A 190 -2.38 -8.25 6.31
C LEU A 190 -1.80 -7.13 5.46
N GLN A 191 -2.40 -5.94 5.54
CA GLN A 191 -1.87 -4.71 4.96
C GLN A 191 -1.70 -3.64 6.05
N PHE A 192 -0.71 -2.78 5.89
CA PHE A 192 -0.59 -1.57 6.69
C PHE A 192 0.03 -0.43 5.89
N GLY A 193 -0.13 0.78 6.39
CA GLY A 193 0.40 2.01 5.80
C GLY A 193 0.45 3.12 6.83
N GLY A 194 0.77 4.33 6.43
CA GLY A 194 0.61 5.51 7.27
C GLY A 194 -0.86 5.76 7.63
N SER A 195 -1.12 6.51 8.71
CA SER A 195 -2.49 6.83 9.13
C SER A 195 -3.28 7.62 8.08
N ASP A 196 -2.58 8.36 7.21
CA ASP A 196 -3.13 9.03 6.04
C ASP A 196 -3.72 8.06 5.00
N GLN A 197 -3.28 6.80 5.03
CA GLN A 197 -3.75 5.74 4.13
C GLN A 197 -4.99 5.00 4.65
N TRP A 198 -5.49 5.31 5.85
CA TRP A 198 -6.60 4.57 6.45
C TRP A 198 -7.82 4.47 5.53
N GLY A 199 -8.16 5.57 4.86
CA GLY A 199 -9.25 5.60 3.90
C GLY A 199 -9.07 4.69 2.68
N ASN A 200 -7.85 4.46 2.24
CA ASN A 200 -7.54 3.58 1.12
C ASN A 200 -7.46 2.10 1.55
N LEU A 201 -7.10 1.84 2.83
CA LEU A 201 -6.97 0.49 3.38
C LEU A 201 -8.33 -0.12 3.78
N THR A 202 -9.34 0.71 4.05
CA THR A 202 -10.67 0.33 4.53
C THR A 202 -11.78 0.81 3.59
#